data_b0547aea56539d456879ad297c880278
#
_entry.id   b0547aea56539d456879ad297c880278
#
_cell.length_a   1.000
_cell.length_b   1.000
_cell.length_c   1.000
_cell.angle_alpha   90.00
_cell.angle_beta   90.00
_cell.angle_gamma   90.00
#
_symmetry.space_group_name_H-M   'P 1'
#
loop_
_entity.id
_entity.type
_entity.pdbx_description
1 polymer ?
#
loop_
_entity_poly.entity_id
_entity_poly.type
_entity_poly.pdbx_seq_one_letter_code
_entity_poly.pdbx_strand_id
1 'polypeptide(L)' 'MDNEINTWLYDILNAINEIDTFFGNDVSLEIFQGDIRTKRAIERNIEIIGESMNRILKRIVI' A
#
# COMPACT_ATOMS: atom_id res chain seq x y z
N MET A 1 -9.02 -10.44 -18.84
CA MET A 1 -9.05 -9.68 -17.59
C MET A 1 -8.80 -8.20 -17.89
N ASP A 2 -9.47 -7.32 -17.19
CA ASP A 2 -9.36 -5.87 -17.41
C ASP A 2 -7.94 -5.39 -17.08
N ASN A 3 -7.29 -4.70 -18.03
CA ASN A 3 -5.94 -4.20 -17.84
C ASN A 3 -5.85 -3.15 -16.71
N GLU A 4 -6.91 -2.36 -16.54
CA GLU A 4 -6.96 -1.38 -15.45
C GLU A 4 -7.02 -2.08 -14.10
N ILE A 5 -7.82 -3.13 -13.96
CA ILE A 5 -7.90 -3.91 -12.73
C ILE A 5 -6.53 -4.54 -12.42
N ASN A 6 -5.85 -5.07 -13.43
CA ASN A 6 -4.52 -5.63 -13.25
C ASN A 6 -3.54 -4.57 -12.76
N THR A 7 -3.60 -3.36 -13.31
CA THR A 7 -2.76 -2.26 -12.88
C THR A 7 -3.00 -1.91 -11.42
N TRP A 8 -4.28 -1.82 -11.01
CA TRP A 8 -4.62 -1.51 -9.63
C TRP A 8 -4.21 -2.62 -8.66
N LEU A 9 -4.36 -3.89 -9.08
CA LEU A 9 -3.88 -5.02 -8.27
C LEU A 9 -2.37 -4.98 -8.12
N TYR A 10 -1.67 -4.62 -9.17
CA TYR A 10 -0.21 -4.49 -9.14
C TYR A 10 0.22 -3.36 -8.20
N ASP A 11 -0.50 -2.24 -8.23
CA ASP A 11 -0.23 -1.12 -7.32
C ASP A 11 -0.42 -1.54 -5.85
N ILE A 12 -1.46 -2.33 -5.57
CA ILE A 12 -1.71 -2.86 -4.22
C ILE A 12 -0.56 -3.77 -3.81
N LEU A 13 -0.15 -4.68 -4.69
CA LEU A 13 0.94 -5.61 -4.39
C LEU A 13 2.25 -4.87 -4.11
N ASN A 14 2.56 -3.87 -4.93
CA ASN A 14 3.76 -3.05 -4.73
C ASN A 14 3.72 -2.31 -3.40
N ALA A 15 2.56 -1.75 -3.05
CA ALA A 15 2.39 -1.03 -1.79
C ALA A 15 2.57 -1.98 -0.60
N ILE A 16 2.02 -3.18 -0.66
CA ILE A 16 2.16 -4.19 0.38
C ILE A 16 3.64 -4.59 0.53
N ASN A 17 4.32 -4.83 -0.59
CA ASN A 17 5.73 -5.21 -0.59
C ASN A 17 6.59 -4.10 0.01
N GLU A 18 6.28 -2.85 -0.28
CA GLU A 18 7.01 -1.72 0.27
C GLU A 18 6.82 -1.61 1.78
N ILE A 19 5.59 -1.77 2.26
CA ILE A 19 5.29 -1.79 3.69
C ILE A 19 6.04 -2.95 4.37
N ASP A 20 6.02 -4.13 3.77
CA ASP A 20 6.71 -5.30 4.29
C ASP A 20 8.21 -5.06 4.40
N THR A 21 8.79 -4.37 3.43
CA THR A 21 10.20 -4.01 3.44
C THR A 21 10.54 -3.12 4.64
N PHE A 22 9.67 -2.17 4.97
CA PHE A 22 9.89 -1.31 6.13
C PHE A 22 9.88 -2.09 7.43
N PHE A 23 9.01 -3.08 7.58
CA PHE A 23 8.90 -3.87 8.79
C PHE A 23 9.80 -5.10 8.82
N GLY A 24 10.27 -5.56 7.66
CA GLY A 24 11.09 -6.76 7.54
C GLY A 24 12.52 -6.62 8.02
N ASN A 25 12.97 -5.42 8.35
CA ASN A 25 14.34 -5.13 8.78
C ASN A 25 14.45 -4.86 10.29
N ASP A 26 13.71 -5.58 11.10
CA ASP A 26 13.73 -5.44 12.56
C ASP A 26 13.47 -4.00 13.03
N VAL A 27 12.60 -3.30 12.35
CA VAL A 27 12.21 -1.96 12.76
C VAL A 27 11.34 -2.09 14.00
N SER A 28 11.86 -1.67 15.15
CA SER A 28 11.08 -1.66 16.39
C SER A 28 9.97 -0.62 16.29
N LEU A 29 8.91 -0.82 17.06
CA LEU A 29 7.83 0.15 17.14
C LEU A 29 8.34 1.54 17.53
N GLU A 30 9.35 1.60 18.37
CA GLU A 30 9.99 2.86 18.79
C GLU A 30 10.62 3.59 17.61
N ILE A 31 11.35 2.87 16.75
CA ILE A 31 11.94 3.47 15.56
C ILE A 31 10.85 3.96 14.61
N PHE A 32 9.81 3.15 14.42
CA PHE A 32 8.68 3.52 13.58
C PHE A 32 7.98 4.79 14.08
N GLN A 33 7.75 4.88 15.39
CA GLN A 33 7.09 6.05 15.97
C GLN A 33 7.96 7.30 15.92
N GLY A 34 9.29 7.13 15.97
CA GLY A 34 10.23 8.23 15.93
C GLY A 34 10.60 8.71 14.52
N ASP A 35 10.31 7.90 13.50
CA ASP A 35 10.69 8.20 12.12
C ASP A 35 9.49 8.69 11.31
N ILE A 36 9.37 10.01 11.19
CA ILE A 36 8.29 10.64 10.44
C ILE A 36 8.31 10.25 8.96
N ARG A 37 9.48 10.06 8.38
CA ARG A 37 9.60 9.71 6.96
C ARG A 37 9.05 8.31 6.70
N THR A 38 9.40 7.36 7.53
CA THR A 38 8.89 5.99 7.44
C THR A 38 7.39 5.97 7.65
N LYS A 39 6.91 6.71 8.64
CA LYS A 39 5.49 6.81 8.95
C LYS A 39 4.70 7.35 7.77
N ARG A 40 5.18 8.43 7.14
CA ARG A 40 4.54 9.04 5.97
C ARG A 40 4.56 8.10 4.78
N ALA A 41 5.66 7.38 4.56
CA ALA A 41 5.75 6.42 3.48
C ALA A 41 4.74 5.30 3.64
N ILE A 42 4.56 4.79 4.84
CA ILE A 42 3.57 3.75 5.14
C ILE A 42 2.15 4.28 4.96
N GLU A 43 1.87 5.48 5.46
CA GLU A 43 0.57 6.12 5.29
C GLU A 43 0.22 6.29 3.81
N ARG A 44 1.20 6.72 3.00
CA ARG A 44 1.01 6.85 1.56
C ARG A 44 0.69 5.51 0.90
N ASN A 45 1.39 4.45 1.28
CA ASN A 45 1.12 3.13 0.74
C ASN A 45 -0.25 2.62 1.14
N ILE A 46 -0.69 2.88 2.35
CA ILE A 46 -2.05 2.55 2.80
C ILE A 46 -3.09 3.29 1.96
N GLU A 47 -2.87 4.56 1.68
CA GLU A 47 -3.75 5.36 0.81
C GLU A 47 -3.82 4.77 -0.61
N ILE A 48 -2.68 4.38 -1.17
CA ILE A 48 -2.63 3.75 -2.49
C ILE A 48 -3.45 2.46 -2.49
N ILE A 49 -3.30 1.63 -1.48
CA ILE A 49 -4.08 0.39 -1.35
C ILE A 49 -5.57 0.71 -1.31
N GLY A 50 -5.97 1.66 -0.47
CA GLY A 50 -7.37 2.05 -0.33
C GLY A 50 -7.96 2.58 -1.62
N GLU A 51 -7.27 3.46 -2.32
CA GLU A 51 -7.72 4.02 -3.59
C GLU A 51 -7.83 2.95 -4.67
N SER A 52 -6.82 2.09 -4.77
CA SER A 52 -6.81 1.02 -5.77
C SER A 52 -7.93 0.03 -5.53
N MET A 53 -8.16 -0.36 -4.28
CA MET A 53 -9.28 -1.24 -3.93
C MET A 53 -10.62 -0.60 -4.26
N ASN A 54 -10.78 0.68 -3.98
CA ASN A 54 -12.01 1.40 -4.28
C ASN A 54 -12.28 1.44 -5.78
N ARG A 55 -11.27 1.67 -6.59
CA ARG A 55 -11.38 1.65 -8.05
C ARG A 55 -11.75 0.29 -8.58
N ILE A 56 -11.15 -0.77 -8.04
CA ILE A 56 -11.47 -2.15 -8.41
C ILE A 56 -12.93 -2.45 -8.08
N LEU A 57 -13.37 -2.09 -6.89
CA LEU A 57 -14.76 -2.34 -6.46
C LEU A 57 -15.76 -1.61 -7.36
N LYS A 58 -15.49 -0.36 -7.71
CA LYS A 58 -16.35 0.40 -8.61
C LYS A 58 -16.41 -0.19 -10.01
N ARG A 59 -15.32 -0.83 -10.46
CA ARG A 59 -15.26 -1.45 -11.77
C ARG A 59 -16.03 -2.78 -11.82
N ILE A 60 -16.03 -3.52 -10.73
CA ILE A 60 -16.70 -4.83 -10.62
C ILE A 60 -18.18 -4.67 -10.31
N VAL A 61 -18.52 -3.74 -9.43
CA VAL A 61 -19.90 -3.50 -9.00
C VAL A 61 -20.51 -2.46 -9.93
N ILE A 62 -21.37 -2.93 -10.82
CA ILE A 62 -22.06 -2.06 -11.78
C ILE A 62 -23.42 -1.67 -11.23
#